data_2f4ac5b444362d9650aa78941299fb3e
#
_entry.id   2f4ac5b444362d9650aa78941299fb3e
#
_cell.length_a   1.000
_cell.length_b   1.000
_cell.length_c   1.000
_cell.angle_alpha   90.00
_cell.angle_beta   90.00
_cell.angle_gamma   90.00
#
_symmetry.space_group_name_H-M   'P 1'
#
loop_
_entity.id
_entity.type
_entity.pdbx_description
1 polymer ?
#
loop_
_entity_poly.entity_id
_entity_poly.type
_entity_poly.pdbx_seq_one_letter_code
_entity_poly.pdbx_strand_id
1 'polypeptide(L)'
;MNNQLILDQVTVKYGAMAAVSDATFSLEEGEIGCLLGPSGCGKTTLLRAIAGFESVSTGSISLHGEFISTPKHTKAPEDRAVGMVFQDFALFPHLNVNKNIGFGLNNLSGKEKNLRITEMLELVGLASVAERFPHELSGGQRQRIALARALAPNPQILLLDEPFSNLDAELRTQL
;
A
#
# COMPACT_ATOMS: atom_id res chain seq x y z
N MET A 1 18.84 -0.27 -17.57
CA MET A 1 17.47 -0.01 -17.11
C MET A 1 17.42 -0.51 -15.68
N ASN A 2 17.10 0.36 -14.74
CA ASN A 2 17.11 0.01 -13.31
C ASN A 2 15.67 -0.27 -12.88
N ASN A 3 15.18 -1.49 -13.19
CA ASN A 3 13.83 -1.88 -12.82
C ASN A 3 13.71 -1.92 -11.31
N GLN A 4 12.79 -1.12 -10.77
CA GLN A 4 12.49 -1.07 -9.34
C GLN A 4 11.63 -2.26 -8.92
N LEU A 5 10.56 -2.55 -9.67
CA LEU A 5 9.67 -3.69 -9.45
C LEU A 5 9.63 -4.56 -10.70
N ILE A 6 9.75 -5.88 -10.52
CA ILE A 6 9.57 -6.85 -11.61
C ILE A 6 8.63 -7.94 -11.10
N LEU A 7 7.59 -8.21 -11.90
CA LEU A 7 6.78 -9.41 -11.80
C LEU A 7 7.10 -10.29 -13.01
N ASP A 8 7.41 -11.55 -12.74
CA ASP A 8 7.72 -12.54 -13.78
C ASP A 8 6.80 -13.75 -13.63
N GLN A 9 5.86 -13.90 -14.57
CA GLN A 9 4.88 -15.00 -14.66
C GLN A 9 4.14 -15.29 -13.35
N VAL A 10 3.76 -14.23 -12.63
CA VAL A 10 3.14 -14.34 -11.30
C VAL A 10 1.72 -14.89 -11.40
N THR A 11 1.48 -16.00 -10.71
CA THR A 11 0.16 -16.59 -10.53
C THR A 11 -0.15 -16.67 -9.04
N VAL A 12 -1.36 -16.22 -8.65
CA VAL A 12 -1.88 -16.32 -7.29
C VAL A 12 -3.16 -17.15 -7.31
N LYS A 13 -3.26 -18.15 -6.43
CA LYS A 13 -4.39 -19.09 -6.37
C LYS A 13 -5.01 -19.15 -4.98
N TYR A 14 -6.34 -19.26 -4.96
CA TYR A 14 -7.13 -19.63 -3.78
C TYR A 14 -7.71 -21.03 -4.00
N GLY A 15 -7.09 -22.04 -3.41
CA GLY A 15 -7.40 -23.43 -3.69
C GLY A 15 -7.16 -23.78 -5.17
N ALA A 16 -8.19 -24.21 -5.90
CA ALA A 16 -8.11 -24.54 -7.33
C ALA A 16 -8.29 -23.31 -8.25
N MET A 17 -8.79 -22.19 -7.74
CA MET A 17 -9.09 -21.00 -8.54
C MET A 17 -7.88 -20.08 -8.63
N ALA A 18 -7.46 -19.74 -9.85
CA ALA A 18 -6.45 -18.72 -10.08
C ALA A 18 -7.13 -17.34 -10.08
N ALA A 19 -6.78 -16.50 -9.09
CA ALA A 19 -7.23 -15.11 -9.01
C ALA A 19 -6.37 -14.18 -9.86
N VAL A 20 -5.09 -14.52 -10.05
CA VAL A 20 -4.15 -13.87 -10.98
C VAL A 20 -3.46 -14.97 -11.75
N SER A 21 -3.32 -14.82 -13.07
CA SER A 21 -2.66 -15.79 -13.93
C SER A 21 -1.60 -15.09 -14.78
N ASP A 22 -0.36 -15.57 -14.68
CA ASP A 22 0.77 -15.23 -15.54
C ASP A 22 1.04 -13.72 -15.70
N ALA A 23 0.89 -12.96 -14.60
CA ALA A 23 1.12 -11.51 -14.61
C ALA A 23 2.62 -11.22 -14.77
N THR A 24 2.97 -10.51 -15.85
CA THR A 24 4.35 -10.14 -16.17
C THR A 24 4.42 -8.67 -16.55
N PHE A 25 5.13 -7.87 -15.76
CA PHE A 25 5.45 -6.47 -16.06
C PHE A 25 6.61 -6.00 -15.18
N SER A 26 7.15 -4.84 -15.53
CA SER A 26 8.15 -4.15 -14.71
C SER A 26 7.83 -2.67 -14.60
N LEU A 27 8.31 -2.04 -13.53
CA LEU A 27 8.29 -0.58 -13.33
C LEU A 27 9.70 -0.10 -13.04
N GLU A 28 10.09 1.01 -13.65
CA GLU A 28 11.33 1.71 -13.33
C GLU A 28 11.12 2.65 -12.12
N GLU A 29 12.21 3.17 -11.56
CA GLU A 29 12.15 4.13 -10.48
C GLU A 29 11.45 5.43 -10.95
N GLY A 30 10.46 5.89 -10.18
CA GLY A 30 9.66 7.08 -10.49
C GLY A 30 8.51 6.85 -11.47
N GLU A 31 8.32 5.64 -12.00
CA GLU A 31 7.18 5.32 -12.84
C GLU A 31 5.89 5.12 -12.04
N ILE A 32 4.78 5.45 -12.70
CA ILE A 32 3.42 5.18 -12.20
C ILE A 32 2.80 4.08 -13.04
N GLY A 33 2.50 2.95 -12.41
CA GLY A 33 1.76 1.84 -13.02
C GLY A 33 0.26 1.91 -12.66
N CYS A 34 -0.63 1.66 -13.62
CA CYS A 34 -2.05 1.57 -13.39
C CYS A 34 -2.60 0.20 -13.82
N LEU A 35 -3.22 -0.52 -12.86
CA LEU A 35 -3.89 -1.79 -13.13
C LEU A 35 -5.35 -1.51 -13.53
N LEU A 36 -5.69 -1.76 -14.78
CA LEU A 36 -7.02 -1.59 -15.33
C LEU A 36 -7.74 -2.94 -15.50
N GLY A 37 -9.04 -2.94 -15.33
CA GLY A 37 -9.87 -4.13 -15.54
C GLY A 37 -11.14 -4.12 -14.69
N PRO A 38 -12.11 -5.00 -15.00
CA PRO A 38 -13.38 -5.09 -14.28
C PRO A 38 -13.20 -5.48 -12.81
N SER A 39 -14.24 -5.30 -12.00
CA SER A 39 -14.23 -5.79 -10.62
C SER A 39 -14.05 -7.31 -10.61
N GLY A 40 -13.25 -7.81 -9.67
CA GLY A 40 -12.95 -9.24 -9.52
C GLY A 40 -11.89 -9.80 -10.47
N CYS A 41 -11.25 -9.01 -11.34
CA CYS A 41 -10.18 -9.53 -12.24
C CYS A 41 -8.81 -9.71 -11.56
N GLY A 42 -8.70 -9.61 -10.24
CA GLY A 42 -7.48 -9.92 -9.49
C GLY A 42 -6.57 -8.74 -9.15
N LYS A 43 -6.95 -7.47 -9.43
CA LYS A 43 -6.13 -6.28 -9.13
C LYS A 43 -5.70 -6.20 -7.65
N THR A 44 -6.67 -6.25 -6.74
CA THR A 44 -6.42 -6.25 -5.28
C THR A 44 -5.55 -7.44 -4.86
N THR A 45 -5.79 -8.62 -5.43
CA THR A 45 -4.97 -9.82 -5.16
C THR A 45 -3.52 -9.63 -5.58
N LEU A 46 -3.29 -9.03 -6.76
CA LEU A 46 -1.95 -8.74 -7.25
C LEU A 46 -1.24 -7.70 -6.36
N LEU A 47 -1.92 -6.60 -6.00
CA LEU A 47 -1.38 -5.60 -5.07
C LEU A 47 -1.03 -6.23 -3.71
N ARG A 48 -1.89 -7.09 -3.18
CA ARG A 48 -1.64 -7.84 -1.93
C ARG A 48 -0.44 -8.79 -2.06
N ALA A 49 -0.25 -9.44 -3.21
CA ALA A 49 0.91 -10.30 -3.44
C ALA A 49 2.22 -9.49 -3.47
N ILE A 50 2.21 -8.29 -4.09
CA ILE A 50 3.36 -7.37 -4.06
C ILE A 50 3.63 -6.90 -2.62
N ALA A 51 2.58 -6.57 -1.85
CA ALA A 51 2.70 -6.13 -0.46
C ALA A 51 3.06 -7.27 0.52
N GLY A 52 2.93 -8.55 0.13
CA GLY A 52 3.29 -9.70 0.96
C GLY A 52 2.15 -10.33 1.75
N PHE A 53 0.91 -9.89 1.51
CA PHE A 53 -0.28 -10.47 2.15
C PHE A 53 -0.78 -11.73 1.44
N GLU A 54 -0.34 -11.97 0.20
CA GLU A 54 -0.71 -13.16 -0.59
C GLU A 54 0.56 -13.84 -1.11
N SER A 55 0.55 -15.17 -1.09
CA SER A 55 1.65 -15.97 -1.60
C SER A 55 1.51 -16.20 -3.10
N VAL A 56 2.62 -16.21 -3.84
CA VAL A 56 2.63 -16.57 -5.26
C VAL A 56 2.68 -18.09 -5.43
N SER A 57 1.85 -18.63 -6.31
CA SER A 57 1.82 -20.08 -6.62
C SER A 57 2.87 -20.45 -7.66
N THR A 58 3.12 -19.59 -8.64
CA THR A 58 4.19 -19.69 -9.66
C THR A 58 4.73 -18.30 -9.97
N GLY A 59 5.91 -18.24 -10.57
CA GLY A 59 6.58 -17.00 -10.92
C GLY A 59 7.31 -16.34 -9.75
N SER A 60 7.68 -15.09 -9.90
CA SER A 60 8.42 -14.36 -8.87
C SER A 60 8.11 -12.87 -8.88
N ILE A 61 8.28 -12.23 -7.72
CA ILE A 61 8.24 -10.77 -7.55
C ILE A 61 9.58 -10.35 -6.99
N SER A 62 10.22 -9.36 -7.63
CA SER A 62 11.46 -8.76 -7.14
C SER A 62 11.33 -7.25 -7.02
N LEU A 63 12.00 -6.68 -6.02
CA LEU A 63 12.09 -5.25 -5.74
C LEU A 63 13.58 -4.88 -5.65
N HIS A 64 14.02 -3.93 -6.47
CA HIS A 64 15.45 -3.57 -6.62
C HIS A 64 16.38 -4.78 -6.79
N GLY A 65 15.95 -5.79 -7.54
CA GLY A 65 16.72 -7.01 -7.79
C GLY A 65 16.69 -8.06 -6.67
N GLU A 66 16.07 -7.76 -5.51
CA GLU A 66 15.85 -8.73 -4.43
C GLU A 66 14.50 -9.46 -4.65
N PHE A 67 14.51 -10.80 -4.60
CA PHE A 67 13.26 -11.56 -4.63
C PHE A 67 12.50 -11.40 -3.32
N ILE A 68 11.29 -10.80 -3.39
CA ILE A 68 10.40 -10.60 -2.24
C ILE A 68 9.26 -11.64 -2.19
N SER A 69 8.97 -12.32 -3.30
CA SER A 69 8.02 -13.45 -3.35
C SER A 69 8.42 -14.44 -4.43
N THR A 70 8.44 -15.71 -4.04
CA THR A 70 8.54 -16.89 -4.92
C THR A 70 7.65 -17.99 -4.35
N PRO A 71 7.37 -19.10 -5.06
CA PRO A 71 6.58 -20.22 -4.53
C PRO A 71 7.14 -20.84 -3.25
N LYS A 72 8.45 -20.67 -3.00
CA LYS A 72 9.16 -21.27 -1.85
C LYS A 72 9.49 -20.26 -0.75
N HIS A 73 9.41 -18.96 -1.05
CA HIS A 73 9.79 -17.91 -0.12
C HIS A 73 8.91 -16.67 -0.31
N THR A 74 8.36 -16.17 0.78
CA THR A 74 7.60 -14.91 0.81
C THR A 74 8.13 -14.07 1.96
N LYS A 75 8.75 -12.92 1.63
CA LYS A 75 9.20 -11.94 2.62
C LYS A 75 7.97 -11.35 3.32
N ALA A 76 8.00 -11.22 4.65
CA ALA A 76 6.87 -10.66 5.40
C ALA A 76 6.57 -9.20 4.99
N PRO A 77 5.31 -8.73 5.07
CA PRO A 77 4.93 -7.37 4.67
C PRO A 77 5.75 -6.28 5.35
N GLU A 78 6.03 -6.43 6.64
CA GLU A 78 6.82 -5.50 7.46
C GLU A 78 8.29 -5.41 7.05
N ASP A 79 8.81 -6.43 6.39
CA ASP A 79 10.20 -6.49 5.91
C ASP A 79 10.33 -6.00 4.46
N ARG A 80 9.22 -5.67 3.81
CA ARG A 80 9.21 -5.08 2.47
C ARG A 80 9.23 -3.57 2.56
N ALA A 81 10.02 -2.91 1.74
CA ALA A 81 9.96 -1.45 1.61
C ALA A 81 8.76 -1.02 0.75
N VAL A 82 7.57 -1.54 1.04
CA VAL A 82 6.32 -1.33 0.30
C VAL A 82 5.27 -0.72 1.21
N GLY A 83 4.73 0.43 0.83
CA GLY A 83 3.55 1.02 1.46
C GLY A 83 2.27 0.59 0.74
N MET A 84 1.18 0.35 1.48
CA MET A 84 -0.12 0.02 0.87
C MET A 84 -1.25 0.80 1.52
N VAL A 85 -2.10 1.40 0.67
CA VAL A 85 -3.39 1.97 1.04
C VAL A 85 -4.48 1.03 0.56
N PHE A 86 -5.25 0.48 1.50
CA PHE A 86 -6.35 -0.45 1.23
C PHE A 86 -7.63 0.32 0.84
N GLN A 87 -8.53 -0.34 0.15
CA GLN A 87 -9.81 0.22 -0.28
C GLN A 87 -10.68 0.73 0.89
N ASP A 88 -10.66 0.04 2.03
CA ASP A 88 -11.36 0.40 3.28
C ASP A 88 -10.49 1.24 4.22
N PHE A 89 -9.31 1.70 3.73
CA PHE A 89 -8.29 2.45 4.47
C PHE A 89 -7.59 1.66 5.58
N ALA A 90 -8.17 0.60 6.10
CA ALA A 90 -7.65 -0.30 7.14
C ALA A 90 -7.00 0.44 8.33
N LEU A 91 -7.56 1.57 8.77
CA LEU A 91 -7.07 2.29 9.95
C LEU A 91 -7.40 1.49 11.21
N PHE A 92 -6.47 1.48 12.15
CA PHE A 92 -6.66 0.82 13.45
C PHE A 92 -7.67 1.62 14.29
N PRO A 93 -8.88 1.09 14.55
CA PRO A 93 -9.97 1.85 15.17
C PRO A 93 -9.71 2.21 16.63
N HIS A 94 -8.85 1.46 17.31
CA HIS A 94 -8.46 1.64 18.71
C HIS A 94 -7.25 2.57 18.90
N LEU A 95 -6.65 3.05 17.81
CA LEU A 95 -5.53 3.99 17.82
C LEU A 95 -5.99 5.35 17.29
N ASN A 96 -5.51 6.44 17.92
CA ASN A 96 -5.69 7.78 17.37
C ASN A 96 -4.84 7.97 16.08
N VAL A 97 -5.00 9.12 15.43
CA VAL A 97 -4.30 9.45 14.18
C VAL A 97 -2.78 9.38 14.34
N ASN A 98 -2.21 9.99 15.39
CA ASN A 98 -0.77 9.94 15.67
C ASN A 98 -0.25 8.50 15.73
N LYS A 99 -0.94 7.64 16.46
CA LYS A 99 -0.56 6.24 16.64
C LYS A 99 -0.76 5.42 15.38
N ASN A 100 -1.78 5.74 14.57
CA ASN A 100 -1.98 5.12 13.26
C ASN A 100 -0.79 5.41 12.34
N ILE A 101 -0.40 6.68 12.18
CA ILE A 101 0.73 7.08 11.33
C ILE A 101 2.04 6.50 11.87
N GLY A 102 2.24 6.57 13.19
CA GLY A 102 3.44 6.08 13.84
C GLY A 102 3.56 4.56 13.95
N PHE A 103 2.56 3.78 13.51
CA PHE A 103 2.52 2.34 13.73
C PHE A 103 3.73 1.60 13.11
N GLY A 104 4.11 1.95 11.88
CA GLY A 104 5.24 1.35 11.16
C GLY A 104 6.63 1.95 11.52
N LEU A 105 6.71 2.90 12.47
CA LEU A 105 7.94 3.61 12.80
C LEU A 105 8.63 3.05 14.05
N ASN A 106 8.74 1.73 14.15
CA ASN A 106 9.30 1.07 15.34
C ASN A 106 10.82 1.19 15.45
N ASN A 107 11.50 1.46 14.33
CA ASN A 107 12.97 1.59 14.28
C ASN A 107 13.47 2.99 14.60
N LEU A 108 12.58 3.98 14.77
CA LEU A 108 12.93 5.36 15.09
C LEU A 108 12.89 5.62 16.61
N SER A 109 13.77 6.50 17.08
CA SER A 109 13.68 7.04 18.44
C SER A 109 12.39 7.83 18.63
N GLY A 110 11.92 8.00 19.87
CA GLY A 110 10.68 8.72 20.15
C GLY A 110 10.65 10.14 19.57
N LYS A 111 11.78 10.85 19.55
CA LYS A 111 11.90 12.20 18.98
C LYS A 111 11.78 12.17 17.45
N GLU A 112 12.51 11.28 16.78
CA GLU A 112 12.45 11.12 15.31
C GLU A 112 11.08 10.66 14.85
N LYS A 113 10.47 9.72 15.58
CA LYS A 113 9.11 9.24 15.32
C LYS A 113 8.09 10.38 15.38
N ASN A 114 8.14 11.22 16.42
CA ASN A 114 7.23 12.36 16.56
C ASN A 114 7.43 13.38 15.43
N LEU A 115 8.68 13.68 15.07
CA LEU A 115 8.98 14.57 13.94
C LEU A 115 8.39 14.01 12.65
N ARG A 116 8.59 12.73 12.36
CA ARG A 116 8.06 12.10 11.15
C ARG A 116 6.54 12.08 11.10
N ILE A 117 5.87 11.85 12.23
CA ILE A 117 4.41 11.93 12.32
C ILE A 117 3.92 13.36 12.00
N THR A 118 4.58 14.38 12.57
CA THR A 118 4.25 15.78 12.30
C THR A 118 4.41 16.12 10.81
N GLU A 119 5.53 15.75 10.19
CA GLU A 119 5.75 15.92 8.74
C GLU A 119 4.63 15.28 7.91
N MET A 120 4.22 14.06 8.25
CA MET A 120 3.15 13.36 7.52
C MET A 120 1.79 14.04 7.70
N LEU A 121 1.49 14.54 8.88
CA LEU A 121 0.25 15.28 9.16
C LEU A 121 0.20 16.61 8.41
N GLU A 122 1.32 17.31 8.34
CA GLU A 122 1.45 18.55 7.56
C GLU A 122 1.30 18.28 6.05
N LEU A 123 1.97 17.23 5.55
CA LEU A 123 1.89 16.80 4.14
C LEU A 123 0.44 16.58 3.69
N VAL A 124 -0.39 15.96 4.54
CA VAL A 124 -1.80 15.69 4.21
C VAL A 124 -2.77 16.78 4.67
N GLY A 125 -2.28 17.87 5.28
CA GLY A 125 -3.07 19.01 5.74
C GLY A 125 -4.02 18.68 6.90
N LEU A 126 -3.62 17.79 7.83
CA LEU A 126 -4.47 17.27 8.90
C LEU A 126 -3.83 17.36 10.31
N ALA A 127 -2.94 18.33 10.54
CA ALA A 127 -2.28 18.51 11.84
C ALA A 127 -3.28 18.70 13.01
N SER A 128 -4.43 19.34 12.76
CA SER A 128 -5.44 19.63 13.78
C SER A 128 -6.22 18.40 14.29
N VAL A 129 -6.10 17.24 13.64
CA VAL A 129 -6.86 16.02 14.00
C VAL A 129 -5.97 14.90 14.59
N ALA A 130 -4.74 15.22 14.96
CA ALA A 130 -3.72 14.29 15.42
C ALA A 130 -4.18 13.34 16.55
N GLU A 131 -4.99 13.85 17.48
CA GLU A 131 -5.49 13.09 18.65
C GLU A 131 -6.85 12.41 18.42
N ARG A 132 -7.50 12.65 17.27
CA ARG A 132 -8.78 12.03 16.93
C ARG A 132 -8.63 10.55 16.58
N PHE A 133 -9.72 9.82 16.77
CA PHE A 133 -9.83 8.42 16.36
C PHE A 133 -10.45 8.30 14.96
N PRO A 134 -10.27 7.17 14.25
CA PRO A 134 -10.81 6.99 12.90
C PRO A 134 -12.32 7.21 12.76
N HIS A 135 -13.11 6.89 13.77
CA HIS A 135 -14.56 7.09 13.77
C HIS A 135 -15.00 8.56 13.86
N GLU A 136 -14.09 9.46 14.27
CA GLU A 136 -14.33 10.91 14.36
C GLU A 136 -13.93 11.65 13.07
N LEU A 137 -13.46 10.92 12.04
CA LEU A 137 -12.94 11.47 10.79
C LEU A 137 -13.93 11.28 9.64
N SER A 138 -13.98 12.25 8.71
CA SER A 138 -14.67 12.07 7.45
C SER A 138 -14.00 11.00 6.57
N GLY A 139 -14.69 10.49 5.52
CA GLY A 139 -14.11 9.52 4.57
C GLY A 139 -12.80 10.01 3.95
N GLY A 140 -12.80 11.25 3.44
CA GLY A 140 -11.60 11.87 2.86
C GLY A 140 -10.48 12.11 3.87
N GLN A 141 -10.80 12.40 5.14
CA GLN A 141 -9.79 12.48 6.20
C GLN A 141 -9.19 11.11 6.48
N ARG A 142 -10.01 10.05 6.61
CA ARG A 142 -9.51 8.68 6.79
C ARG A 142 -8.58 8.25 5.65
N GLN A 143 -8.95 8.56 4.40
CA GLN A 143 -8.11 8.26 3.24
C GLN A 143 -6.75 8.95 3.31
N ARG A 144 -6.72 10.26 3.62
CA ARG A 144 -5.47 11.01 3.77
C ARG A 144 -4.61 10.52 4.92
N ILE A 145 -5.20 10.11 6.04
CA ILE A 145 -4.45 9.49 7.14
C ILE A 145 -3.89 8.11 6.75
N ALA A 146 -4.64 7.30 6.01
CA ALA A 146 -4.14 6.02 5.50
C ALA A 146 -2.94 6.21 4.54
N LEU A 147 -3.00 7.25 3.70
CA LEU A 147 -1.89 7.64 2.83
C LEU A 147 -0.67 8.08 3.66
N ALA A 148 -0.87 8.96 4.66
CA ALA A 148 0.19 9.40 5.57
C ALA A 148 0.84 8.21 6.30
N ARG A 149 0.04 7.25 6.79
CA ARG A 149 0.53 6.02 7.43
C ARG A 149 1.37 5.18 6.48
N ALA A 150 0.93 5.02 5.23
CA ALA A 150 1.65 4.22 4.23
C ALA A 150 2.97 4.88 3.80
N LEU A 151 3.04 6.23 3.80
CA LEU A 151 4.23 7.00 3.44
C LEU A 151 5.22 7.20 4.61
N ALA A 152 4.74 7.10 5.86
CA ALA A 152 5.56 7.38 7.03
C ALA A 152 6.87 6.57 7.09
N PRO A 153 6.90 5.24 6.77
CA PRO A 153 8.13 4.45 6.75
C PRO A 153 9.07 4.75 5.57
N ASN A 154 8.74 5.71 4.70
CA ASN A 154 9.47 6.02 3.48
C ASN A 154 9.61 4.81 2.53
N PRO A 155 8.50 4.25 2.05
CA PRO A 155 8.53 3.07 1.20
C PRO A 155 9.16 3.36 -0.16
N GLN A 156 9.75 2.34 -0.78
CA GLN A 156 10.27 2.40 -2.15
C GLN A 156 9.15 2.35 -3.19
N ILE A 157 8.05 1.66 -2.87
CA ILE A 157 6.84 1.58 -3.71
C ILE A 157 5.63 1.87 -2.84
N LEU A 158 4.69 2.64 -3.39
CA LEU A 158 3.37 2.86 -2.82
C LEU A 158 2.31 2.18 -3.68
N LEU A 159 1.53 1.30 -3.06
CA LEU A 159 0.41 0.61 -3.68
C LEU A 159 -0.90 1.23 -3.23
N LEU A 160 -1.78 1.55 -4.20
CA LEU A 160 -3.09 2.14 -3.92
C LEU A 160 -4.18 1.20 -4.47
N ASP A 161 -5.00 0.64 -3.58
CA ASP A 161 -6.10 -0.24 -3.96
C ASP A 161 -7.40 0.57 -4.06
N GLU A 162 -7.89 0.78 -5.27
CA GLU A 162 -9.08 1.58 -5.59
C GLU A 162 -9.11 2.97 -4.94
N PRO A 163 -8.06 3.81 -5.11
CA PRO A 163 -7.92 5.07 -4.36
C PRO A 163 -9.03 6.09 -4.63
N PHE A 164 -9.79 5.92 -5.69
CA PHE A 164 -10.86 6.83 -6.11
C PHE A 164 -12.27 6.28 -5.87
N SER A 165 -12.42 5.11 -5.24
CA SER A 165 -13.73 4.46 -5.03
C SER A 165 -14.70 5.29 -4.19
N ASN A 166 -14.18 6.12 -3.28
CA ASN A 166 -14.94 6.96 -2.36
C ASN A 166 -15.07 8.43 -2.80
N LEU A 167 -14.62 8.79 -4.01
CA LEU A 167 -14.83 10.12 -4.57
C LEU A 167 -16.22 10.23 -5.21
N ASP A 168 -16.86 11.38 -5.04
CA ASP A 168 -18.11 11.70 -5.72
C ASP A 168 -17.93 11.62 -7.24
N ALA A 169 -19.01 11.22 -7.96
CA ALA A 169 -18.97 10.99 -9.41
C ALA A 169 -18.50 12.22 -10.20
N GLU A 170 -18.77 13.44 -9.72
CA GLU A 170 -18.33 14.69 -10.34
C GLU A 170 -16.80 14.90 -10.20
N LEU A 171 -16.22 14.57 -9.05
CA LEU A 171 -14.76 14.66 -8.82
C LEU A 171 -13.99 13.59 -9.60
N ARG A 172 -14.57 12.39 -9.81
CA ARG A 172 -13.94 11.33 -10.63
C ARG A 172 -13.77 11.73 -12.10
N THR A 173 -14.66 12.60 -12.61
CA THR A 173 -14.61 13.05 -14.02
C THR A 173 -13.61 14.19 -14.25
N GLN A 174 -13.10 14.80 -13.19
CA GLN A 174 -12.14 15.92 -13.27
C GLN A 174 -10.68 15.46 -13.04
N LEU A 175 -10.47 14.21 -12.64
CA LEU A 175 -9.16 13.57 -12.43
C LEU A 175 -8.82 12.60 -13.55
#